data_eb3694367f29639e522b9e039d8317d2
#
_entry.id   eb3694367f29639e522b9e039d8317d2
#
_cell.length_a   1.000
_cell.length_b   1.000
_cell.length_c   1.000
_cell.angle_alpha   90.00
_cell.angle_beta   90.00
_cell.angle_gamma   90.00
#
_symmetry.space_group_name_H-M   'P 1'
#
loop_
_entity.id
_entity.type
_entity.pdbx_description
1 polymer ?
#
loop_
_entity_poly.entity_id
_entity_poly.type
_entity_poly.pdbx_seq_one_letter_code
_entity_poly.pdbx_strand_id
1 'polypeptide(L)'
;MIDYYAILGVKRTATAAEIKSAYRRLARKRHPDLNGGSEQAAREFALIALAYRTLSNPHERARYDAQWNRIMRSGSVFDSNNPHAQRMRRAAAQARWDRAVERWLEAERREAFMRAQAVFTTVTLFLSTFFVAMLKPRLWESLDLFGRAILLTLFVIGVWHLAARLRTCFAYYTYRPMPIQTSLMQVEPERRPFSRAVASAFLIVGYIVSLAAGLIVGEHTYYIVSDMAFFFDQRLRPDLIFYPPIAVLIVDTMHAVASKIDA
;
A
#
# COMPACT_ATOMS: atom_id res chain seq x y z
N MET A 1 -27.57 -1.33 -17.15
CA MET A 1 -26.96 -0.89 -15.91
C MET A 1 -26.94 -2.06 -14.94
N ILE A 2 -25.92 -2.25 -14.13
CA ILE A 2 -25.83 -3.38 -13.21
C ILE A 2 -26.54 -3.02 -11.91
N ASP A 3 -27.30 -3.97 -11.36
CA ASP A 3 -28.04 -3.74 -10.12
C ASP A 3 -27.18 -4.06 -8.89
N TYR A 4 -26.61 -3.03 -8.26
CA TYR A 4 -25.78 -3.16 -7.07
C TYR A 4 -26.59 -3.66 -5.85
N TYR A 5 -27.90 -3.36 -5.77
CA TYR A 5 -28.74 -3.89 -4.72
C TYR A 5 -28.94 -5.40 -4.85
N ALA A 6 -29.12 -5.88 -6.09
CA ALA A 6 -29.22 -7.30 -6.38
C ALA A 6 -27.90 -8.06 -6.06
N ILE A 7 -26.73 -7.45 -6.35
CA ILE A 7 -25.44 -8.05 -6.02
C ILE A 7 -25.27 -8.23 -4.52
N LEU A 8 -25.65 -7.24 -3.71
CA LEU A 8 -25.59 -7.35 -2.26
C LEU A 8 -26.75 -8.17 -1.67
N GLY A 9 -27.78 -8.51 -2.47
CA GLY A 9 -28.98 -9.22 -2.03
C GLY A 9 -29.81 -8.40 -1.04
N VAL A 10 -29.89 -7.08 -1.25
CA VAL A 10 -30.67 -6.16 -0.40
C VAL A 10 -31.74 -5.42 -1.22
N LYS A 11 -32.76 -4.93 -0.54
CA LYS A 11 -33.81 -4.11 -1.17
C LYS A 11 -33.25 -2.71 -1.48
N ARG A 12 -33.83 -2.02 -2.47
CA ARG A 12 -33.44 -0.63 -2.81
C ARG A 12 -33.74 0.36 -1.69
N THR A 13 -34.66 0.02 -0.80
CA THR A 13 -35.00 0.78 0.42
C THR A 13 -34.07 0.47 1.59
N ALA A 14 -33.07 -0.39 1.41
CA ALA A 14 -32.18 -0.81 2.48
C ALA A 14 -31.42 0.37 3.10
N THR A 15 -31.30 0.33 4.42
CA THR A 15 -30.52 1.28 5.21
C THR A 15 -29.03 1.08 5.02
N ALA A 16 -28.22 2.07 5.36
CA ALA A 16 -26.75 1.96 5.31
C ALA A 16 -26.22 0.80 6.19
N ALA A 17 -26.89 0.53 7.31
CA ALA A 17 -26.55 -0.57 8.21
C ALA A 17 -26.81 -1.94 7.57
N GLU A 18 -27.92 -2.11 6.85
CA GLU A 18 -28.26 -3.34 6.12
C GLU A 18 -27.29 -3.57 4.96
N ILE A 19 -26.94 -2.54 4.20
CA ILE A 19 -25.95 -2.59 3.13
C ILE A 19 -24.60 -3.03 3.69
N LYS A 20 -24.15 -2.44 4.80
CA LYS A 20 -22.89 -2.81 5.47
C LYS A 20 -22.91 -4.25 5.99
N SER A 21 -24.03 -4.69 6.57
CA SER A 21 -24.20 -6.05 7.06
C SER A 21 -24.15 -7.09 5.90
N ALA A 22 -24.87 -6.81 4.83
CA ALA A 22 -24.89 -7.65 3.63
C ALA A 22 -23.48 -7.78 3.02
N TYR A 23 -22.76 -6.66 2.88
CA TYR A 23 -21.38 -6.66 2.41
C TYR A 23 -20.48 -7.53 3.27
N ARG A 24 -20.49 -7.35 4.60
CA ARG A 24 -19.64 -8.15 5.53
C ARG A 24 -19.92 -9.65 5.42
N ARG A 25 -21.18 -10.03 5.26
CA ARG A 25 -21.57 -11.42 5.08
C ARG A 25 -21.04 -11.98 3.75
N LEU A 26 -21.22 -11.26 2.65
CA LEU A 26 -20.76 -11.68 1.33
C LEU A 26 -19.25 -11.66 1.20
N ALA A 27 -18.58 -10.64 1.74
CA ALA A 27 -17.13 -10.52 1.74
C ALA A 27 -16.47 -11.71 2.45
N ARG A 28 -16.97 -12.12 3.61
CA ARG A 28 -16.46 -13.33 4.30
C ARG A 28 -16.70 -14.60 3.48
N LYS A 29 -17.88 -14.74 2.86
CA LYS A 29 -18.22 -15.95 2.09
C LYS A 29 -17.45 -16.07 0.78
N ARG A 30 -17.12 -14.94 0.13
CA ARG A 30 -16.51 -14.86 -1.20
C ARG A 30 -15.08 -14.33 -1.16
N HIS A 31 -14.42 -14.40 0.01
CA HIS A 31 -13.01 -13.99 0.12
C HIS A 31 -12.14 -14.86 -0.77
N PRO A 32 -11.24 -14.28 -1.60
CA PRO A 32 -10.39 -15.07 -2.49
C PRO A 32 -9.54 -16.10 -1.75
N ASP A 33 -9.02 -15.78 -0.56
CA ASP A 33 -8.22 -16.71 0.25
C ASP A 33 -9.01 -17.95 0.69
N LEU A 34 -10.34 -17.81 0.91
CA LEU A 34 -11.21 -18.92 1.30
C LEU A 34 -11.74 -19.73 0.11
N ASN A 35 -11.61 -19.19 -1.11
CA ASN A 35 -12.11 -19.81 -2.33
C ASN A 35 -10.98 -20.16 -3.32
N GLY A 36 -9.81 -20.53 -2.79
CA GLY A 36 -8.69 -21.07 -3.57
C GLY A 36 -7.96 -20.05 -4.44
N GLY A 37 -8.11 -18.75 -4.17
CA GLY A 37 -7.40 -17.71 -4.92
C GLY A 37 -7.76 -17.61 -6.40
N SER A 38 -8.87 -18.25 -6.84
CA SER A 38 -9.25 -18.28 -8.24
C SER A 38 -9.58 -16.89 -8.77
N GLU A 39 -9.23 -16.63 -10.03
CA GLU A 39 -9.54 -15.36 -10.71
C GLU A 39 -11.04 -15.05 -10.70
N GLN A 40 -11.87 -16.09 -10.79
CA GLN A 40 -13.30 -15.96 -10.70
C GLN A 40 -13.77 -15.48 -9.32
N ALA A 41 -13.20 -16.02 -8.23
CA ALA A 41 -13.49 -15.57 -6.86
C ALA A 41 -13.05 -14.12 -6.65
N ALA A 42 -11.89 -13.74 -7.18
CA ALA A 42 -11.41 -12.36 -7.13
C ALA A 42 -12.35 -11.40 -7.88
N ARG A 43 -12.83 -11.78 -9.04
CA ARG A 43 -13.82 -10.99 -9.82
C ARG A 43 -15.16 -10.85 -9.09
N GLU A 44 -15.69 -11.94 -8.51
CA GLU A 44 -16.92 -11.90 -7.72
C GLU A 44 -16.77 -11.01 -6.48
N PHE A 45 -15.64 -11.10 -5.79
CA PHE A 45 -15.34 -10.25 -4.65
C PHE A 45 -15.26 -8.76 -5.05
N ALA A 46 -14.59 -8.46 -6.17
CA ALA A 46 -14.50 -7.11 -6.72
C ALA A 46 -15.89 -6.50 -6.99
N LEU A 47 -16.81 -7.32 -7.48
CA LEU A 47 -18.20 -6.94 -7.70
C LEU A 47 -18.92 -6.52 -6.42
N ILE A 48 -18.78 -7.33 -5.40
CA ILE A 48 -19.37 -7.09 -4.07
C ILE A 48 -18.77 -5.82 -3.45
N ALA A 49 -17.46 -5.63 -3.55
CA ALA A 49 -16.76 -4.47 -3.03
C ALA A 49 -17.19 -3.18 -3.76
N LEU A 50 -17.30 -3.22 -5.10
CA LEU A 50 -17.75 -2.07 -5.88
C LEU A 50 -19.22 -1.70 -5.58
N ALA A 51 -20.11 -2.68 -5.46
CA ALA A 51 -21.49 -2.47 -5.06
C ALA A 51 -21.58 -1.79 -3.67
N TYR A 52 -20.80 -2.28 -2.71
CA TYR A 52 -20.74 -1.69 -1.37
C TYR A 52 -20.20 -0.25 -1.41
N ARG A 53 -19.09 -0.01 -2.11
CA ARG A 53 -18.49 1.33 -2.24
C ARG A 53 -19.51 2.34 -2.75
N THR A 54 -20.24 2.00 -3.80
CA THR A 54 -21.24 2.89 -4.38
C THR A 54 -22.45 3.10 -3.45
N LEU A 55 -22.96 2.05 -2.81
CA LEU A 55 -24.17 2.14 -2.01
C LEU A 55 -23.94 2.61 -0.58
N SER A 56 -22.72 2.51 -0.04
CA SER A 56 -22.37 2.98 1.30
C SER A 56 -22.18 4.49 1.38
N ASN A 57 -21.81 5.13 0.27
CA ASN A 57 -21.68 6.58 0.19
C ASN A 57 -23.01 7.21 -0.23
N PRO A 58 -23.65 8.08 0.58
CA PRO A 58 -24.95 8.67 0.27
C PRO A 58 -24.98 9.43 -1.06
N HIS A 59 -23.90 10.13 -1.41
CA HIS A 59 -23.82 10.88 -2.67
C HIS A 59 -23.69 9.97 -3.88
N GLU A 60 -22.85 8.95 -3.83
CA GLU A 60 -22.72 7.97 -4.90
C GLU A 60 -23.99 7.13 -5.06
N ARG A 61 -24.62 6.77 -3.95
CA ARG A 61 -25.92 6.09 -3.95
C ARG A 61 -26.98 6.93 -4.63
N ALA A 62 -27.11 8.21 -4.25
CA ALA A 62 -28.09 9.11 -4.85
C ALA A 62 -27.84 9.31 -6.36
N ARG A 63 -26.58 9.44 -6.79
CA ARG A 63 -26.22 9.50 -8.22
C ARG A 63 -26.61 8.22 -8.96
N TYR A 64 -26.29 7.07 -8.36
CA TYR A 64 -26.63 5.76 -8.93
C TYR A 64 -28.14 5.59 -9.05
N ASP A 65 -28.92 5.93 -8.02
CA ASP A 65 -30.38 5.84 -8.01
C ASP A 65 -31.02 6.80 -9.02
N ALA A 66 -30.50 8.02 -9.11
CA ALA A 66 -30.96 9.00 -10.11
C ALA A 66 -30.69 8.51 -11.54
N GLN A 67 -29.52 7.94 -11.82
CA GLN A 67 -29.17 7.39 -13.10
C GLN A 67 -30.02 6.17 -13.45
N TRP A 68 -30.25 5.28 -12.48
CA TRP A 68 -31.15 4.14 -12.62
C TRP A 68 -32.58 4.58 -12.98
N ASN A 69 -33.15 5.52 -12.22
CA ASN A 69 -34.47 6.06 -12.44
C ASN A 69 -34.60 6.75 -13.82
N ARG A 70 -33.52 7.44 -14.26
CA ARG A 70 -33.49 8.04 -15.61
C ARG A 70 -33.57 6.96 -16.69
N ILE A 71 -32.81 5.86 -16.56
CA ILE A 71 -32.84 4.74 -17.52
C ILE A 71 -34.18 4.04 -17.51
N MET A 72 -34.80 3.86 -16.35
CA MET A 72 -36.12 3.22 -16.23
C MET A 72 -37.27 4.11 -16.74
N ARG A 73 -37.13 5.45 -16.58
CA ARG A 73 -38.16 6.41 -17.10
C ARG A 73 -38.01 6.69 -18.59
N SER A 74 -36.79 6.61 -19.12
CA SER A 74 -36.56 6.77 -20.56
C SER A 74 -36.97 5.55 -21.38
N GLY A 75 -38.01 4.86 -20.93
CA GLY A 75 -38.58 3.74 -21.64
C GLY A 75 -38.79 4.09 -23.07
N SER A 76 -37.84 3.69 -23.92
CA SER A 76 -38.23 3.56 -25.21
C SER A 76 -37.33 3.41 -26.39
N VAL A 77 -36.45 4.23 -26.71
CA VAL A 77 -35.65 4.10 -27.95
C VAL A 77 -34.63 2.96 -27.84
N PHE A 78 -34.32 2.54 -26.62
CA PHE A 78 -33.41 1.43 -26.33
C PHE A 78 -34.14 0.09 -26.13
N ASP A 79 -35.44 0.03 -26.17
CA ASP A 79 -36.26 -1.16 -25.94
C ASP A 79 -36.69 -1.81 -27.24
N SER A 80 -35.86 -1.64 -28.29
CA SER A 80 -36.12 -2.38 -29.52
C SER A 80 -35.98 -3.87 -29.24
N ASN A 81 -37.06 -4.61 -29.48
CA ASN A 81 -37.15 -6.06 -29.34
C ASN A 81 -36.26 -6.84 -30.35
N ASN A 82 -35.36 -6.14 -31.03
CA ASN A 82 -34.40 -6.72 -31.94
C ASN A 82 -33.35 -7.52 -31.16
N PRO A 83 -33.30 -8.86 -31.34
CA PRO A 83 -32.35 -9.72 -30.61
C PRO A 83 -30.89 -9.36 -30.83
N HIS A 84 -30.54 -8.78 -31.98
CA HIS A 84 -29.19 -8.32 -32.29
C HIS A 84 -28.83 -7.08 -31.45
N ALA A 85 -29.71 -6.11 -31.35
CA ALA A 85 -29.52 -4.92 -30.53
C ALA A 85 -29.43 -5.26 -29.03
N GLN A 86 -30.19 -6.24 -28.57
CA GLN A 86 -30.10 -6.74 -27.19
C GLN A 86 -28.73 -7.41 -26.91
N ARG A 87 -28.24 -8.23 -27.85
CA ARG A 87 -26.91 -8.87 -27.71
C ARG A 87 -25.80 -7.82 -27.65
N MET A 88 -25.84 -6.83 -28.55
CA MET A 88 -24.82 -5.73 -28.55
C MET A 88 -24.87 -4.90 -27.27
N ARG A 89 -26.06 -4.63 -26.71
CA ARG A 89 -26.19 -3.92 -25.43
C ARG A 89 -25.62 -4.72 -24.26
N ARG A 90 -25.90 -6.02 -24.19
CA ARG A 90 -25.36 -6.92 -23.18
C ARG A 90 -23.84 -6.98 -23.27
N ALA A 91 -23.29 -7.15 -24.48
CA ALA A 91 -21.86 -7.16 -24.70
C ALA A 91 -21.18 -5.80 -24.31
N ALA A 92 -21.81 -4.67 -24.70
CA ALA A 92 -21.33 -3.36 -24.32
C ALA A 92 -21.41 -3.08 -22.79
N ALA A 93 -22.45 -3.56 -22.14
CA ALA A 93 -22.60 -3.47 -20.70
C ALA A 93 -21.55 -4.33 -19.99
N GLN A 94 -21.32 -5.53 -20.49
CA GLN A 94 -20.32 -6.45 -19.97
C GLN A 94 -18.91 -5.88 -20.15
N ALA A 95 -18.56 -5.37 -21.33
CA ALA A 95 -17.25 -4.74 -21.57
C ALA A 95 -16.98 -3.47 -20.73
N ARG A 96 -18.02 -2.69 -20.39
CA ARG A 96 -17.87 -1.57 -19.44
C ARG A 96 -17.60 -2.05 -18.02
N TRP A 97 -18.22 -3.13 -17.68
CA TRP A 97 -18.10 -3.77 -16.40
C TRP A 97 -16.71 -4.39 -16.19
N ASP A 98 -16.26 -5.21 -17.15
CA ASP A 98 -14.94 -5.83 -17.10
C ASP A 98 -13.86 -4.76 -16.93
N ARG A 99 -13.97 -3.64 -17.70
CA ARG A 99 -13.08 -2.48 -17.54
C ARG A 99 -13.16 -1.79 -16.18
N ALA A 100 -14.32 -1.82 -15.52
CA ALA A 100 -14.45 -1.25 -14.17
C ALA A 100 -13.82 -2.16 -13.11
N VAL A 101 -14.00 -3.47 -13.26
CA VAL A 101 -13.38 -4.48 -12.39
C VAL A 101 -11.86 -4.48 -12.54
N GLU A 102 -11.36 -4.45 -13.78
CA GLU A 102 -9.91 -4.39 -14.05
C GLU A 102 -9.28 -3.15 -13.40
N ARG A 103 -9.87 -1.97 -13.58
CA ARG A 103 -9.39 -0.74 -12.93
C ARG A 103 -9.39 -0.82 -11.40
N TRP A 104 -10.41 -1.47 -10.83
CA TRP A 104 -10.46 -1.66 -9.38
C TRP A 104 -9.37 -2.64 -8.90
N LEU A 105 -9.20 -3.77 -9.61
CA LEU A 105 -8.14 -4.73 -9.29
C LEU A 105 -6.74 -4.12 -9.42
N GLU A 106 -6.51 -3.30 -10.46
CA GLU A 106 -5.26 -2.57 -10.60
C GLU A 106 -5.03 -1.57 -9.47
N ALA A 107 -6.07 -0.83 -9.05
CA ALA A 107 -5.97 0.10 -7.93
C ALA A 107 -5.64 -0.64 -6.63
N GLU A 108 -6.31 -1.75 -6.34
CA GLU A 108 -6.05 -2.59 -5.16
C GLU A 108 -4.63 -3.18 -5.17
N ARG A 109 -4.17 -3.69 -6.32
CA ARG A 109 -2.79 -4.18 -6.48
C ARG A 109 -1.77 -3.06 -6.24
N ARG A 110 -2.02 -1.85 -6.75
CA ARG A 110 -1.16 -0.67 -6.49
C ARG A 110 -1.13 -0.31 -5.01
N GLU A 111 -2.28 -0.31 -4.34
CA GLU A 111 -2.34 -0.05 -2.90
C GLU A 111 -1.61 -1.12 -2.08
N ALA A 112 -1.80 -2.38 -2.38
CA ALA A 112 -1.10 -3.48 -1.73
C ALA A 112 0.42 -3.38 -1.92
N PHE A 113 0.86 -3.09 -3.15
CA PHE A 113 2.27 -2.88 -3.48
C PHE A 113 2.87 -1.71 -2.70
N MET A 114 2.19 -0.56 -2.65
CA MET A 114 2.67 0.62 -1.91
C MET A 114 2.75 0.37 -0.40
N ARG A 115 1.79 -0.36 0.16
CA ARG A 115 1.83 -0.79 1.57
C ARG A 115 3.02 -1.71 1.84
N ALA A 116 3.17 -2.75 1.04
CA ALA A 116 4.29 -3.69 1.17
C ALA A 116 5.64 -2.98 1.07
N GLN A 117 5.78 -2.07 0.10
CA GLN A 117 7.00 -1.29 -0.09
C GLN A 117 7.32 -0.39 1.11
N ALA A 118 6.32 0.30 1.68
CA ALA A 118 6.52 1.15 2.85
C ALA A 118 6.96 0.35 4.08
N VAL A 119 6.28 -0.78 4.34
CA VAL A 119 6.64 -1.69 5.45
C VAL A 119 8.05 -2.23 5.24
N PHE A 120 8.36 -2.69 4.04
CA PHE A 120 9.67 -3.26 3.73
C PHE A 120 10.81 -2.25 3.95
N THR A 121 10.70 -1.02 3.41
CA THR A 121 11.72 0.03 3.58
C THR A 121 11.90 0.42 5.05
N THR A 122 10.81 0.57 5.82
CA THR A 122 10.90 0.93 7.25
C THR A 122 11.49 -0.18 8.10
N VAL A 123 11.08 -1.43 7.87
CA VAL A 123 11.63 -2.60 8.58
C VAL A 123 13.11 -2.78 8.26
N THR A 124 13.50 -2.66 6.98
CA THR A 124 14.91 -2.76 6.59
C THR A 124 15.76 -1.66 7.23
N LEU A 125 15.24 -0.42 7.32
CA LEU A 125 15.93 0.68 7.99
C LEU A 125 16.13 0.39 9.48
N PHE A 126 15.10 -0.06 10.18
CA PHE A 126 15.18 -0.36 11.61
C PHE A 126 16.09 -1.56 11.89
N LEU A 127 15.94 -2.62 11.09
CA LEU A 127 16.74 -3.83 11.23
C LEU A 127 18.22 -3.57 10.92
N SER A 128 18.53 -2.82 9.86
CA SER A 128 19.91 -2.44 9.54
C SER A 128 20.52 -1.57 10.62
N THR A 129 19.77 -0.62 11.17
CA THR A 129 20.24 0.20 12.29
C THR A 129 20.53 -0.64 13.54
N PHE A 130 19.64 -1.58 13.85
CA PHE A 130 19.83 -2.53 14.95
C PHE A 130 21.12 -3.35 14.78
N PHE A 131 21.31 -3.98 13.62
CA PHE A 131 22.50 -4.80 13.39
C PHE A 131 23.79 -3.99 13.33
N VAL A 132 23.76 -2.80 12.75
CA VAL A 132 24.93 -1.90 12.73
C VAL A 132 25.30 -1.45 14.17
N ALA A 133 24.30 -1.13 15.00
CA ALA A 133 24.53 -0.77 16.40
C ALA A 133 25.02 -1.95 17.24
N MET A 134 24.52 -3.14 16.97
CA MET A 134 24.93 -4.38 17.65
C MET A 134 26.34 -4.79 17.28
N LEU A 135 26.67 -4.82 15.99
CA LEU A 135 27.93 -5.37 15.48
C LEU A 135 29.06 -4.34 15.40
N LYS A 136 28.74 -3.05 15.24
CA LYS A 136 29.71 -1.93 15.11
C LYS A 136 30.84 -2.23 14.13
N PRO A 137 30.55 -2.44 12.82
CA PRO A 137 31.54 -2.88 11.84
C PRO A 137 32.67 -1.88 11.62
N ARG A 138 33.90 -2.36 11.42
CA ARG A 138 35.12 -1.58 11.23
C ARG A 138 35.53 -1.36 9.77
N LEU A 139 34.56 -1.47 8.84
CA LEU A 139 34.87 -1.42 7.41
C LEU A 139 35.56 -0.12 6.97
N TRP A 140 35.25 1.02 7.58
CA TRP A 140 35.88 2.31 7.24
C TRP A 140 37.39 2.33 7.44
N GLU A 141 37.88 1.67 8.48
CA GLU A 141 39.33 1.63 8.77
C GLU A 141 40.08 0.65 7.87
N SER A 142 39.41 -0.46 7.51
CA SER A 142 40.02 -1.50 6.68
C SER A 142 40.13 -1.11 5.20
N LEU A 143 39.42 -0.03 4.79
CA LEU A 143 39.38 0.42 3.40
C LEU A 143 40.51 1.44 3.13
N ASP A 144 41.13 1.30 1.96
CA ASP A 144 42.03 2.29 1.38
C ASP A 144 41.24 3.53 0.88
N LEU A 145 41.93 4.52 0.33
CA LEU A 145 41.32 5.77 -0.15
C LEU A 145 40.23 5.52 -1.19
N PHE A 146 40.48 4.57 -2.08
CA PHE A 146 39.51 4.21 -3.15
C PHE A 146 38.28 3.52 -2.57
N GLY A 147 38.46 2.59 -1.65
CA GLY A 147 37.37 1.91 -0.96
C GLY A 147 36.49 2.87 -0.13
N ARG A 148 37.12 3.87 0.54
CA ARG A 148 36.37 4.93 1.25
C ARG A 148 35.56 5.81 0.30
N ALA A 149 36.11 6.14 -0.88
CA ALA A 149 35.39 6.90 -1.90
C ALA A 149 34.16 6.13 -2.41
N ILE A 150 34.29 4.82 -2.64
CA ILE A 150 33.16 3.96 -3.03
C ILE A 150 32.09 3.94 -1.93
N LEU A 151 32.48 3.75 -0.67
CA LEU A 151 31.56 3.69 0.45
C LEU A 151 30.79 5.01 0.63
N LEU A 152 31.47 6.16 0.51
CA LEU A 152 30.83 7.47 0.53
C LEU A 152 29.86 7.67 -0.64
N THR A 153 30.21 7.22 -1.82
CA THR A 153 29.32 7.29 -2.99
C THR A 153 28.08 6.44 -2.77
N LEU A 154 28.23 5.22 -2.28
CA LEU A 154 27.12 4.35 -1.92
C LEU A 154 26.23 4.94 -0.83
N PHE A 155 26.84 5.61 0.15
CA PHE A 155 26.10 6.31 1.20
C PHE A 155 25.25 7.45 0.63
N VAL A 156 25.81 8.29 -0.23
CA VAL A 156 25.07 9.41 -0.85
C VAL A 156 23.90 8.88 -1.69
N ILE A 157 24.14 7.84 -2.51
CA ILE A 157 23.09 7.18 -3.30
C ILE A 157 22.06 6.56 -2.36
N GLY A 158 22.49 5.89 -1.29
CA GLY A 158 21.61 5.26 -0.29
C GLY A 158 20.72 6.28 0.42
N VAL A 159 21.27 7.41 0.84
CA VAL A 159 20.50 8.51 1.45
C VAL A 159 19.48 9.08 0.48
N TRP A 160 19.87 9.31 -0.77
CA TRP A 160 18.92 9.79 -1.77
C TRP A 160 17.81 8.77 -2.06
N HIS A 161 18.17 7.50 -2.23
CA HIS A 161 17.20 6.42 -2.42
C HIS A 161 16.22 6.35 -1.24
N LEU A 162 16.73 6.33 -0.01
CA LEU A 162 15.92 6.31 1.20
C LEU A 162 14.99 7.53 1.28
N ALA A 163 15.51 8.73 1.00
CA ALA A 163 14.72 9.96 0.98
C ALA A 163 13.60 9.92 -0.08
N ALA A 164 13.88 9.40 -1.28
CA ALA A 164 12.90 9.22 -2.34
C ALA A 164 11.79 8.24 -1.92
N ARG A 165 12.16 7.10 -1.33
CA ARG A 165 11.23 6.10 -0.82
C ARG A 165 10.35 6.64 0.30
N LEU A 166 10.95 7.27 1.31
CA LEU A 166 10.22 7.88 2.40
C LEU A 166 9.28 8.98 1.90
N ARG A 167 9.72 9.83 0.97
CA ARG A 167 8.85 10.85 0.37
C ARG A 167 7.61 10.26 -0.29
N THR A 168 7.77 9.17 -1.04
CA THR A 168 6.66 8.45 -1.67
C THR A 168 5.72 7.85 -0.62
N CYS A 169 6.26 7.19 0.41
CA CYS A 169 5.49 6.65 1.52
C CYS A 169 4.73 7.75 2.27
N PHE A 170 5.38 8.89 2.57
CA PHE A 170 4.73 10.03 3.20
C PHE A 170 3.61 10.61 2.34
N ALA A 171 3.83 10.77 1.03
CA ALA A 171 2.80 11.26 0.13
C ALA A 171 1.58 10.36 0.07
N TYR A 172 1.79 9.05 0.17
CA TYR A 172 0.73 8.06 0.12
C TYR A 172 -0.05 7.92 1.45
N TYR A 173 0.64 7.89 2.59
CA TYR A 173 0.02 7.59 3.89
C TYR A 173 -0.39 8.82 4.70
N THR A 174 0.12 10.01 4.40
CA THR A 174 -0.14 11.17 5.24
C THR A 174 -1.26 12.05 4.72
N TYR A 175 -2.15 12.43 5.64
CA TYR A 175 -3.22 13.38 5.40
C TYR A 175 -2.65 14.80 5.16
N ARG A 176 -3.11 15.44 4.10
CA ARG A 176 -2.93 16.89 3.91
C ARG A 176 -4.26 17.56 4.25
N PRO A 177 -4.33 18.44 5.27
CA PRO A 177 -5.54 19.21 5.51
C PRO A 177 -5.85 20.05 4.26
N MET A 178 -7.07 19.91 3.74
CA MET A 178 -7.52 20.74 2.61
C MET A 178 -7.76 22.17 3.07
N PRO A 179 -7.42 23.18 2.24
CA PRO A 179 -7.82 24.55 2.50
C PRO A 179 -9.35 24.65 2.54
N ILE A 180 -9.87 25.52 3.41
CA ILE A 180 -11.30 25.70 3.71
C ILE A 180 -12.16 25.89 2.45
N GLN A 181 -11.63 26.52 1.41
CA GLN A 181 -12.31 26.73 0.12
C GLN A 181 -12.65 25.44 -0.63
N THR A 182 -11.81 24.41 -0.52
CA THR A 182 -12.03 23.11 -1.18
C THR A 182 -13.00 22.23 -0.36
N SER A 183 -13.07 22.46 0.94
CA SER A 183 -14.03 21.79 1.84
C SER A 183 -15.47 22.20 1.53
N LEU A 184 -15.69 23.44 1.05
CA LEU A 184 -17.01 23.92 0.65
C LEU A 184 -17.53 23.27 -0.66
N MET A 185 -16.67 22.69 -1.47
CA MET A 185 -17.05 21.99 -2.72
C MET A 185 -17.42 20.52 -2.54
N GLN A 186 -17.55 20.03 -1.30
CA GLN A 186 -17.99 18.66 -0.96
C GLN A 186 -17.24 17.50 -1.66
N VAL A 187 -16.01 17.72 -2.07
CA VAL A 187 -15.12 16.63 -2.46
C VAL A 187 -14.57 16.06 -1.16
N GLU A 188 -15.12 14.95 -0.68
CA GLU A 188 -14.54 14.25 0.47
C GLU A 188 -13.09 13.89 0.14
N PRO A 189 -12.12 14.42 0.92
CA PRO A 189 -10.73 14.04 0.73
C PRO A 189 -10.59 12.56 1.06
N GLU A 190 -9.84 11.85 0.27
CA GLU A 190 -9.44 10.48 0.56
C GLU A 190 -8.74 10.48 1.92
N ARG A 191 -9.43 10.00 2.95
CA ARG A 191 -8.94 10.01 4.34
C ARG A 191 -7.78 9.06 4.47
N ARG A 192 -6.59 9.62 4.60
CA ARG A 192 -5.37 8.85 4.85
C ARG A 192 -5.16 8.68 6.36
N PRO A 193 -4.67 7.51 6.81
CA PRO A 193 -4.78 7.12 8.23
C PRO A 193 -3.92 7.97 9.17
N PHE A 194 -2.84 8.62 8.69
CA PHE A 194 -1.87 9.29 9.58
C PHE A 194 -1.60 10.74 9.19
N SER A 195 -1.38 11.59 10.20
CA SER A 195 -0.84 12.93 9.98
C SER A 195 0.67 12.83 9.70
N ARG A 196 1.24 13.83 9.01
CA ARG A 196 2.68 13.88 8.74
C ARG A 196 3.51 13.87 10.03
N ALA A 197 3.05 14.55 11.08
CA ALA A 197 3.73 14.58 12.36
C ALA A 197 3.79 13.18 13.01
N VAL A 198 2.69 12.44 12.99
CA VAL A 198 2.62 11.07 13.52
C VAL A 198 3.54 10.12 12.73
N ALA A 199 3.53 10.20 11.41
CA ALA A 199 4.40 9.38 10.57
C ALA A 199 5.90 9.70 10.79
N SER A 200 6.25 11.00 10.93
CA SER A 200 7.63 11.41 11.25
C SER A 200 8.04 10.94 12.65
N ALA A 201 7.16 11.11 13.65
CA ALA A 201 7.42 10.65 15.00
C ALA A 201 7.63 9.13 15.06
N PHE A 202 6.83 8.36 14.34
CA PHE A 202 7.00 6.90 14.24
C PHE A 202 8.38 6.51 13.70
N LEU A 203 8.86 7.16 12.63
CA LEU A 203 10.16 6.88 12.06
C LEU A 203 11.30 7.26 13.02
N ILE A 204 11.20 8.42 13.66
CA ILE A 204 12.25 8.89 14.61
C ILE A 204 12.30 7.98 15.85
N VAL A 205 11.16 7.71 16.46
CA VAL A 205 11.07 6.82 17.62
C VAL A 205 11.54 5.41 17.28
N GLY A 206 11.08 4.86 16.15
CA GLY A 206 11.49 3.53 15.69
C GLY A 206 12.99 3.44 15.44
N TYR A 207 13.60 4.47 14.87
CA TYR A 207 15.06 4.55 14.68
C TYR A 207 15.81 4.58 16.00
N ILE A 208 15.38 5.42 16.97
CA ILE A 208 15.99 5.53 18.29
C ILE A 208 15.86 4.21 19.06
N VAL A 209 14.68 3.60 19.05
CA VAL A 209 14.45 2.31 19.72
C VAL A 209 15.30 1.20 19.10
N SER A 210 15.40 1.17 17.78
CA SER A 210 16.23 0.19 17.07
C SER A 210 17.71 0.35 17.39
N LEU A 211 18.19 1.61 17.42
CA LEU A 211 19.56 1.94 17.81
C LEU A 211 19.85 1.49 19.26
N ALA A 212 18.98 1.89 20.21
CA ALA A 212 19.13 1.56 21.62
C ALA A 212 19.11 0.03 21.84
N ALA A 213 18.17 -0.66 21.24
CA ALA A 213 18.08 -2.12 21.31
C ALA A 213 19.35 -2.79 20.77
N GLY A 214 19.86 -2.33 19.61
CA GLY A 214 21.09 -2.85 19.02
C GLY A 214 22.31 -2.65 19.92
N LEU A 215 22.41 -1.51 20.60
CA LEU A 215 23.50 -1.22 21.56
C LEU A 215 23.42 -2.15 22.78
N ILE A 216 22.23 -2.29 23.38
CA ILE A 216 22.02 -3.15 24.55
C ILE A 216 22.35 -4.61 24.22
N VAL A 217 21.81 -5.12 23.12
CA VAL A 217 22.08 -6.51 22.67
C VAL A 217 23.55 -6.68 22.33
N GLY A 218 24.17 -5.69 21.65
CA GLY A 218 25.58 -5.74 21.30
C GLY A 218 26.51 -5.80 22.51
N GLU A 219 26.18 -5.13 23.60
CA GLU A 219 26.93 -5.22 24.86
C GLU A 219 26.87 -6.61 25.47
N HIS A 220 25.68 -7.23 25.46
CA HIS A 220 25.48 -8.58 26.02
C HIS A 220 26.01 -9.72 25.14
N THR A 221 26.05 -9.51 23.82
CA THR A 221 26.48 -10.56 22.86
C THR A 221 27.93 -10.41 22.42
N TYR A 222 28.66 -9.42 22.94
CA TYR A 222 30.02 -9.12 22.53
C TYR A 222 30.97 -10.32 22.66
N TYR A 223 30.81 -11.15 23.68
CA TYR A 223 31.64 -12.35 23.88
C TYR A 223 31.53 -13.36 22.71
N ILE A 224 30.41 -13.41 21.99
CA ILE A 224 30.21 -14.28 20.82
C ILE A 224 31.00 -13.73 19.61
N VAL A 225 31.12 -12.42 19.52
CA VAL A 225 31.72 -11.73 18.38
C VAL A 225 33.21 -11.40 18.66
N SER A 226 33.66 -11.57 19.89
CA SER A 226 35.05 -11.23 20.33
C SER A 226 36.12 -11.94 19.50
N ASP A 227 35.87 -13.16 19.05
CA ASP A 227 36.78 -13.92 18.20
C ASP A 227 36.95 -13.29 16.79
N MET A 228 36.00 -12.43 16.39
CA MET A 228 36.02 -11.66 15.13
C MET A 228 36.35 -10.18 15.34
N ALA A 229 37.10 -9.85 16.40
CA ALA A 229 37.43 -8.47 16.79
C ALA A 229 38.12 -7.64 15.69
N PHE A 230 38.68 -8.29 14.67
CA PHE A 230 39.21 -7.62 13.48
C PHE A 230 38.13 -6.86 12.69
N PHE A 231 36.92 -7.38 12.64
CA PHE A 231 35.80 -6.83 11.85
C PHE A 231 34.89 -5.92 12.66
N PHE A 232 34.86 -6.05 14.01
CA PHE A 232 33.85 -5.41 14.87
C PHE A 232 34.51 -4.65 16.01
N ASP A 233 33.88 -3.57 16.46
CA ASP A 233 34.40 -2.70 17.55
C ASP A 233 33.43 -2.70 18.74
N GLN A 234 33.95 -2.30 19.90
CA GLN A 234 33.12 -2.01 21.09
C GLN A 234 32.64 -0.58 21.13
N ARG A 235 33.39 0.35 20.49
CA ARG A 235 33.11 1.78 20.57
C ARG A 235 32.15 2.25 19.49
N LEU A 236 31.25 3.16 19.85
CA LEU A 236 30.46 3.89 18.90
C LEU A 236 31.32 4.84 18.07
N ARG A 237 31.22 4.77 16.78
CA ARG A 237 32.01 5.55 15.83
C ARG A 237 31.10 6.32 14.89
N PRO A 238 31.48 7.53 14.43
CA PRO A 238 30.68 8.34 13.54
C PRO A 238 30.39 7.68 12.17
N ASP A 239 31.31 6.84 11.70
CA ASP A 239 31.21 6.13 10.42
C ASP A 239 30.09 5.07 10.38
N LEU A 240 29.58 4.64 11.54
CA LEU A 240 28.43 3.73 11.62
C LEU A 240 27.16 4.30 10.97
N ILE A 241 27.05 5.62 10.83
CA ILE A 241 25.92 6.27 10.19
C ILE A 241 25.82 5.96 8.67
N PHE A 242 26.93 5.53 8.05
CA PHE A 242 26.97 5.23 6.62
C PHE A 242 26.25 3.93 6.25
N TYR A 243 26.22 2.95 7.15
CA TYR A 243 25.78 1.61 6.83
C TYR A 243 24.26 1.43 6.69
N PRO A 244 23.38 2.00 7.54
CA PRO A 244 21.94 1.80 7.42
C PRO A 244 21.36 2.24 6.08
N PRO A 245 21.66 3.43 5.51
CA PRO A 245 21.17 3.81 4.17
C PRO A 245 21.69 2.92 3.05
N ILE A 246 22.96 2.46 3.15
CA ILE A 246 23.56 1.53 2.18
C ILE A 246 22.86 0.18 2.24
N ALA A 247 22.57 -0.33 3.42
CA ALA A 247 21.86 -1.59 3.60
C ALA A 247 20.45 -1.53 3.00
N VAL A 248 19.73 -0.42 3.24
CA VAL A 248 18.40 -0.21 2.61
C VAL A 248 18.51 -0.20 1.10
N LEU A 249 19.50 0.49 0.53
CA LEU A 249 19.71 0.54 -0.92
C LEU A 249 19.95 -0.87 -1.49
N ILE A 250 20.83 -1.66 -0.85
CA ILE A 250 21.17 -3.01 -1.31
C ILE A 250 19.94 -3.93 -1.24
N VAL A 251 19.26 -3.95 -0.12
CA VAL A 251 18.11 -4.85 0.10
C VAL A 251 16.93 -4.47 -0.82
N ASP A 252 16.65 -3.18 -0.99
CA ASP A 252 15.61 -2.70 -1.92
C ASP A 252 15.94 -3.07 -3.38
N THR A 253 17.20 -2.92 -3.79
CA THR A 253 17.62 -3.28 -5.16
C THR A 253 17.57 -4.79 -5.38
N MET A 254 18.01 -5.61 -4.42
CA MET A 254 17.90 -7.06 -4.47
C MET A 254 16.43 -7.51 -4.57
N HIS A 255 15.56 -6.92 -3.76
CA HIS A 255 14.13 -7.22 -3.81
C HIS A 255 13.49 -6.83 -5.16
N ALA A 256 13.88 -5.67 -5.71
CA ALA A 256 13.41 -5.23 -7.01
C ALA A 256 13.87 -6.13 -8.17
N VAL A 257 15.07 -6.69 -8.07
CA VAL A 257 15.59 -7.67 -9.06
C VAL A 257 14.87 -9.00 -8.92
N ALA A 258 14.72 -9.52 -7.68
CA ALA A 258 14.02 -10.78 -7.42
C ALA A 258 12.57 -10.73 -7.94
N SER A 259 11.84 -9.65 -7.65
CA SER A 259 10.45 -9.49 -8.10
C SER A 259 10.29 -9.42 -9.63
N LYS A 260 11.35 -9.10 -10.38
CA LYS A 260 11.35 -9.11 -11.86
C LYS A 260 11.66 -10.48 -12.45
N ILE A 261 12.33 -11.35 -11.68
CA ILE A 261 12.65 -12.70 -12.11
C ILE A 261 11.43 -13.62 -11.93
N ASP A 262 10.61 -13.33 -10.91
CA ASP A 262 9.39 -14.11 -10.59
C ASP A 262 8.16 -13.65 -11.40
N ALA A 263 8.25 -12.57 -12.19
CA ALA A 263 7.17 -12.03 -13.02
C ALA A 263 7.33 -12.43 -14.50
#